data_fe9c63dfb81dd9ef0cbe99e3864f7c0b
#
_entry.id   fe9c63dfb81dd9ef0cbe99e3864f7c0b
#
_cell.length_a   1.000
_cell.length_b   1.000
_cell.length_c   1.000
_cell.angle_alpha   90.00
_cell.angle_beta   90.00
_cell.angle_gamma   90.00
#
_symmetry.space_group_name_H-M   'P 1'
#
loop_
_entity.id
_entity.type
_entity.pdbx_description
1 polymer ?
#
loop_
_entity_poly.entity_id
_entity_poly.type
_entity_poly.pdbx_seq_one_letter_code
_entity_poly.pdbx_strand_id
1 'polypeptide(L)'
;MQIHHLEVQKTARIFKLGSLTEKTENIWLVLHGYGMLPEYFIQKFNQLDIEKNYIIAPEGLSKFYQNGLIGRIGASWMTSEDRENEIKDYINYLETIFQTMIQAHLSNKKLICFGFSQGVSTLFRWANEKLPPIHQIISWAGSIPKEVLDNYQLDSIPLKIYYGNEDPLIPLENVHQLLNFMREKNIPFQSFEYK
;
A
#
# COMPACT_ATOMS: atom_id res chain seq x y z
N MET A 1 17.27 -0.90 31.91
CA MET A 1 17.07 0.06 30.82
C MET A 1 15.56 0.28 30.69
N GLN A 2 15.10 1.51 30.54
CA GLN A 2 13.68 1.85 30.32
C GLN A 2 13.57 2.48 28.94
N ILE A 3 12.51 2.13 28.19
CA ILE A 3 12.21 2.71 26.89
C ILE A 3 11.03 3.66 27.07
N HIS A 4 11.14 4.86 26.54
CA HIS A 4 10.08 5.84 26.45
C HIS A 4 9.83 6.17 24.98
N HIS A 5 8.55 6.20 24.58
CA HIS A 5 8.14 6.62 23.23
C HIS A 5 7.59 8.05 23.31
N LEU A 6 8.01 8.88 22.35
CA LEU A 6 7.55 10.26 22.20
C LEU A 6 7.08 10.47 20.77
N GLU A 7 5.85 10.91 20.61
CA GLU A 7 5.34 11.28 19.28
C GLU A 7 6.00 12.58 18.81
N VAL A 8 6.53 12.55 17.58
CA VAL A 8 7.18 13.70 16.95
C VAL A 8 6.59 13.98 15.58
N GLN A 9 6.58 15.25 15.17
CA GLN A 9 6.15 15.62 13.82
C GLN A 9 7.25 15.29 12.81
N LYS A 10 6.87 14.70 11.68
CA LYS A 10 7.76 14.38 10.57
C LYS A 10 7.17 14.86 9.25
N THR A 11 7.98 15.54 8.45
CA THR A 11 7.61 15.92 7.07
C THR A 11 7.81 14.73 6.15
N ALA A 12 6.74 14.32 5.46
CA ALA A 12 6.76 13.26 4.47
C ALA A 12 6.64 13.83 3.05
N ARG A 13 7.24 13.15 2.07
CA ARG A 13 7.10 13.49 0.65
C ARG A 13 5.97 12.68 0.03
N ILE A 14 5.19 13.35 -0.82
CA ILE A 14 4.11 12.70 -1.58
C ILE A 14 4.30 13.09 -3.05
N PHE A 15 4.41 12.08 -3.91
CA PHE A 15 4.52 12.27 -5.35
C PHE A 15 3.15 12.11 -5.99
N LYS A 16 2.89 12.88 -7.04
CA LYS A 16 1.61 12.92 -7.74
C LYS A 16 1.84 12.84 -9.23
N LEU A 17 0.96 12.13 -9.92
CA LEU A 17 0.93 12.05 -11.38
C LEU A 17 -0.49 12.32 -11.87
N GLY A 18 -0.63 13.16 -12.89
CA GLY A 18 -1.91 13.70 -13.33
C GLY A 18 -2.38 14.89 -12.49
N SER A 19 -3.62 15.29 -12.71
CA SER A 19 -4.25 16.41 -12.01
C SER A 19 -5.69 16.08 -11.68
N LEU A 20 -6.17 16.54 -10.52
CA LEU A 20 -7.58 16.44 -10.15
C LEU A 20 -8.40 17.45 -10.94
N THR A 21 -9.22 16.98 -11.85
CA THR A 21 -10.11 17.76 -12.69
C THR A 21 -11.52 17.14 -12.71
N GLU A 22 -12.45 17.77 -13.41
CA GLU A 22 -13.77 17.17 -13.64
C GLU A 22 -13.72 15.91 -14.49
N LYS A 23 -12.70 15.77 -15.35
CA LYS A 23 -12.47 14.56 -16.16
C LYS A 23 -11.90 13.38 -15.38
N THR A 24 -11.36 13.62 -14.19
CA THR A 24 -10.77 12.57 -13.36
C THR A 24 -11.87 11.62 -12.89
N GLU A 25 -11.74 10.34 -13.25
CA GLU A 25 -12.65 9.26 -12.87
C GLU A 25 -12.12 8.50 -11.64
N ASN A 26 -10.79 8.33 -11.56
CA ASN A 26 -10.14 7.50 -10.54
C ASN A 26 -9.05 8.26 -9.80
N ILE A 27 -9.02 8.10 -8.49
CA ILE A 27 -7.93 8.49 -7.61
C ILE A 27 -7.21 7.21 -7.18
N TRP A 28 -5.91 7.15 -7.41
CA TRP A 28 -5.08 6.02 -7.05
C TRP A 28 -4.22 6.36 -5.84
N LEU A 29 -4.28 5.55 -4.79
CA LEU A 29 -3.31 5.55 -3.71
C LEU A 29 -2.38 4.36 -3.92
N VAL A 30 -1.10 4.62 -4.25
CA VAL A 30 -0.15 3.57 -4.63
C VAL A 30 1.01 3.50 -3.65
N LEU A 31 1.19 2.34 -3.01
CA LEU A 31 2.19 2.12 -1.97
C LEU A 31 3.33 1.25 -2.49
N HIS A 32 4.55 1.79 -2.44
CA HIS A 32 5.76 1.15 -2.94
C HIS A 32 6.27 0.01 -2.02
N GLY A 33 7.14 -0.84 -2.57
CA GLY A 33 7.83 -1.89 -1.82
C GLY A 33 9.01 -1.38 -0.98
N TYR A 34 9.54 -2.26 -0.12
CA TYR A 34 10.74 -1.99 0.67
C TYR A 34 11.93 -1.55 -0.21
N GLY A 35 12.65 -0.53 0.23
CA GLY A 35 13.82 -0.01 -0.46
C GLY A 35 13.54 0.76 -1.75
N MET A 36 12.28 0.96 -2.11
CA MET A 36 11.89 1.77 -3.27
C MET A 36 11.66 3.22 -2.86
N LEU A 37 11.81 4.14 -3.83
CA LEU A 37 11.35 5.52 -3.67
C LEU A 37 10.12 5.76 -4.53
N PRO A 38 9.11 6.47 -4.03
CA PRO A 38 7.87 6.74 -4.76
C PRO A 38 8.10 7.53 -6.06
N GLU A 39 9.15 8.35 -6.14
CA GLU A 39 9.56 9.08 -7.35
C GLU A 39 9.75 8.17 -8.56
N TYR A 40 10.37 7.00 -8.36
CA TYR A 40 10.57 6.01 -9.43
C TYR A 40 9.41 5.05 -9.54
N PHE A 41 8.78 4.73 -8.42
CA PHE A 41 7.65 3.80 -8.38
C PHE A 41 6.43 4.34 -9.12
N ILE A 42 6.09 5.62 -8.95
CA ILE A 42 4.94 6.26 -9.58
C ILE A 42 5.04 6.24 -11.12
N GLN A 43 6.25 6.23 -11.67
CA GLN A 43 6.47 6.19 -13.13
C GLN A 43 5.96 4.90 -13.78
N LYS A 44 5.77 3.83 -13.03
CA LYS A 44 5.14 2.60 -13.52
C LYS A 44 3.67 2.79 -13.92
N PHE A 45 3.05 3.86 -13.48
CA PHE A 45 1.67 4.23 -13.79
C PHE A 45 1.55 5.23 -14.96
N ASN A 46 2.65 5.59 -15.62
CA ASN A 46 2.66 6.52 -16.77
C ASN A 46 1.84 6.03 -17.98
N GLN A 47 1.50 4.74 -18.03
CA GLN A 47 0.68 4.17 -19.09
C GLN A 47 -0.83 4.38 -18.87
N LEU A 48 -1.23 4.80 -17.67
CA LEU A 48 -2.60 5.17 -17.41
C LEU A 48 -2.90 6.53 -18.04
N ASP A 49 -4.12 6.70 -18.56
CA ASP A 49 -4.61 7.98 -19.02
C ASP A 49 -4.66 8.98 -17.85
N ILE A 50 -3.73 9.93 -17.80
CA ILE A 50 -3.57 10.90 -16.72
C ILE A 50 -4.67 11.97 -16.69
N GLU A 51 -5.51 12.09 -17.72
CA GLU A 51 -6.71 12.94 -17.68
C GLU A 51 -7.80 12.29 -16.81
N LYS A 52 -7.87 10.94 -16.84
CA LYS A 52 -8.87 10.15 -16.11
C LYS A 52 -8.36 9.61 -14.78
N ASN A 53 -7.06 9.57 -14.58
CA ASN A 53 -6.44 8.96 -13.42
C ASN A 53 -5.51 9.94 -12.71
N TYR A 54 -5.76 10.17 -11.42
CA TYR A 54 -4.89 10.93 -10.55
C TYR A 54 -4.22 10.01 -9.56
N ILE A 55 -2.89 9.94 -9.59
CA ILE A 55 -2.10 8.98 -8.81
C ILE A 55 -1.39 9.71 -7.67
N ILE A 56 -1.48 9.17 -6.46
CA ILE A 56 -0.83 9.64 -5.24
C ILE A 56 0.09 8.54 -4.74
N ALA A 57 1.38 8.80 -4.68
CA ALA A 57 2.41 7.88 -4.20
C ALA A 57 3.13 8.49 -3.00
N PRO A 58 2.70 8.16 -1.76
CA PRO A 58 3.41 8.60 -0.56
C PRO A 58 4.71 7.83 -0.36
N GLU A 59 5.69 8.48 0.28
CA GLU A 59 6.96 7.89 0.67
C GLU A 59 6.85 7.24 2.04
N GLY A 60 7.36 6.02 2.16
CA GLY A 60 7.52 5.36 3.47
C GLY A 60 8.35 6.24 4.42
N LEU A 61 7.98 6.28 5.69
CA LEU A 61 8.51 7.25 6.65
C LEU A 61 9.99 7.04 6.99
N SER A 62 10.52 5.84 6.84
CA SER A 62 11.91 5.50 7.16
C SER A 62 12.76 5.44 5.89
N LYS A 63 13.79 6.31 5.80
CA LYS A 63 14.74 6.33 4.67
C LYS A 63 16.11 5.80 5.10
N PHE A 64 16.76 5.07 4.21
CA PHE A 64 18.07 4.50 4.46
C PHE A 64 18.90 4.39 3.18
N TYR A 65 20.20 4.31 3.33
CA TYR A 65 21.10 3.94 2.24
C TYR A 65 21.05 2.42 2.04
N GLN A 66 20.78 1.95 0.82
CA GLN A 66 20.66 0.53 0.53
C GLN A 66 21.99 -0.23 0.68
N ASN A 67 23.11 0.47 0.42
CA ASN A 67 24.46 -0.10 0.51
C ASN A 67 25.36 0.84 1.32
N GLY A 68 25.56 0.54 2.61
CA GLY A 68 26.44 1.30 3.49
C GLY A 68 25.93 2.69 3.87
N LEU A 69 26.80 3.70 3.85
CA LEU A 69 26.50 5.06 4.32
C LEU A 69 26.29 6.09 3.21
N ILE A 70 26.46 5.69 1.96
CA ILE A 70 26.33 6.55 0.76
C ILE A 70 25.69 5.76 -0.39
N GLY A 71 25.24 6.46 -1.43
CA GLY A 71 24.73 5.83 -2.65
C GLY A 71 23.20 5.85 -2.73
N ARG A 72 22.64 4.77 -3.27
CA ARG A 72 21.19 4.69 -3.51
C ARG A 72 20.40 4.68 -2.21
N ILE A 73 19.42 5.58 -2.13
CA ILE A 73 18.48 5.68 -1.02
C ILE A 73 17.23 4.85 -1.32
N GLY A 74 16.72 4.18 -0.31
CA GLY A 74 15.42 3.53 -0.30
C GLY A 74 14.57 4.04 0.84
N ALA A 75 13.27 3.77 0.77
CA ALA A 75 12.32 4.03 1.84
C ALA A 75 11.67 2.72 2.30
N SER A 76 11.23 2.70 3.55
CA SER A 76 10.51 1.60 4.16
C SER A 76 9.30 2.11 4.91
N TRP A 77 8.25 1.30 4.96
CA TRP A 77 7.06 1.57 5.77
C TRP A 77 7.27 1.19 7.22
N MET A 78 7.99 0.10 7.43
CA MET A 78 8.36 -0.41 8.76
C MET A 78 9.50 -1.40 8.68
N THR A 79 10.10 -1.67 9.84
CA THR A 79 11.01 -2.79 10.07
C THR A 79 10.45 -3.73 11.15
N SER A 80 11.22 -4.71 11.60
CA SER A 80 10.86 -5.55 12.75
C SER A 80 11.11 -4.84 14.09
N GLU A 81 11.95 -3.82 14.10
CA GLU A 81 12.28 -3.04 15.30
C GLU A 81 11.17 -2.05 15.58
N ASP A 82 10.70 -2.01 16.82
CA ASP A 82 9.58 -1.16 17.29
C ASP A 82 8.33 -1.22 16.38
N ARG A 83 8.06 -2.43 15.88
CA ARG A 83 7.11 -2.73 14.81
C ARG A 83 5.74 -2.11 15.00
N GLU A 84 5.19 -2.19 16.21
CA GLU A 84 3.81 -1.76 16.50
C GLU A 84 3.66 -0.23 16.42
N ASN A 85 4.69 0.52 16.85
CA ASN A 85 4.69 1.97 16.69
C ASN A 85 4.88 2.37 15.23
N GLU A 86 5.76 1.72 14.46
CA GLU A 86 5.89 1.99 13.02
C GLU A 86 4.59 1.71 12.26
N ILE A 87 3.83 0.66 12.65
CA ILE A 87 2.51 0.36 12.07
C ILE A 87 1.53 1.49 12.39
N LYS A 88 1.42 1.90 13.63
CA LYS A 88 0.56 3.01 14.05
C LYS A 88 0.89 4.30 13.29
N ASP A 89 2.17 4.60 13.15
CA ASP A 89 2.65 5.82 12.49
C ASP A 89 2.27 5.85 11.01
N TYR A 90 2.52 4.77 10.26
CA TYR A 90 2.15 4.79 8.85
C TYR A 90 0.62 4.70 8.64
N ILE A 91 -0.14 4.05 9.52
CA ILE A 91 -1.60 4.06 9.44
C ILE A 91 -2.13 5.49 9.63
N ASN A 92 -1.66 6.21 10.63
CA ASN A 92 -2.02 7.61 10.87
C ASN A 92 -1.60 8.52 9.70
N TYR A 93 -0.44 8.27 9.13
CA TYR A 93 0.06 8.98 7.97
C TYR A 93 -0.82 8.77 6.73
N LEU A 94 -1.17 7.51 6.41
CA LEU A 94 -2.05 7.20 5.29
C LEU A 94 -3.47 7.75 5.51
N GLU A 95 -3.97 7.70 6.73
CA GLU A 95 -5.25 8.30 7.09
C GLU A 95 -5.24 9.83 6.90
N THR A 96 -4.15 10.50 7.28
CA THR A 96 -3.97 11.93 7.03
C THR A 96 -4.00 12.25 5.55
N ILE A 97 -3.33 11.45 4.71
CA ILE A 97 -3.38 11.60 3.25
C ILE A 97 -4.80 11.43 2.73
N PHE A 98 -5.50 10.38 3.19
CA PHE A 98 -6.87 10.13 2.79
C PHE A 98 -7.77 11.32 3.11
N GLN A 99 -7.76 11.78 4.34
CA GLN A 99 -8.62 12.87 4.81
C GLN A 99 -8.31 14.21 4.12
N THR A 100 -7.04 14.53 3.93
CA THR A 100 -6.63 15.85 3.41
C THR A 100 -6.57 15.94 1.89
N MET A 101 -6.35 14.82 1.18
CA MET A 101 -6.07 14.83 -0.25
C MET A 101 -7.05 14.03 -1.10
N ILE A 102 -7.84 13.12 -0.51
CA ILE A 102 -8.67 12.18 -1.27
C ILE A 102 -10.15 12.34 -0.94
N GLN A 103 -10.51 12.30 0.32
CA GLN A 103 -11.89 12.18 0.79
C GLN A 103 -12.87 13.18 0.15
N ALA A 104 -12.49 14.45 0.08
CA ALA A 104 -13.34 15.52 -0.47
C ALA A 104 -13.71 15.32 -1.96
N HIS A 105 -13.00 14.44 -2.66
CA HIS A 105 -13.16 14.22 -4.10
C HIS A 105 -13.92 12.92 -4.45
N LEU A 106 -14.32 12.12 -3.46
CA LEU A 106 -14.91 10.79 -3.70
C LEU A 106 -16.40 10.82 -4.02
N SER A 107 -17.06 11.99 -3.99
CA SER A 107 -18.50 12.08 -4.34
C SER A 107 -18.81 11.62 -5.76
N ASN A 108 -17.87 11.76 -6.69
CA ASN A 108 -17.99 11.41 -8.10
C ASN A 108 -16.76 10.69 -8.69
N LYS A 109 -15.82 10.26 -7.86
CA LYS A 109 -14.58 9.59 -8.27
C LYS A 109 -14.38 8.28 -7.49
N LYS A 110 -13.72 7.32 -8.10
CA LYS A 110 -13.40 6.03 -7.48
C LYS A 110 -12.05 6.07 -6.82
N LEU A 111 -11.94 5.54 -5.61
CA LEU A 111 -10.67 5.29 -4.94
C LEU A 111 -10.17 3.89 -5.28
N ILE A 112 -9.02 3.81 -5.93
CA ILE A 112 -8.32 2.55 -6.21
C ILE A 112 -7.04 2.53 -5.39
N CYS A 113 -6.86 1.48 -4.60
CA CYS A 113 -5.68 1.32 -3.76
C CYS A 113 -4.78 0.21 -4.32
N PHE A 114 -3.50 0.51 -4.50
CA PHE A 114 -2.51 -0.41 -5.03
C PHE A 114 -1.35 -0.55 -4.06
N GLY A 115 -1.04 -1.79 -3.66
CA GLY A 115 0.12 -2.12 -2.86
C GLY A 115 1.09 -3.00 -3.63
N PHE A 116 2.39 -2.69 -3.56
CA PHE A 116 3.47 -3.53 -4.08
C PHE A 116 4.35 -4.04 -2.95
N SER A 117 4.56 -5.36 -2.88
CA SER A 117 5.44 -6.01 -1.89
C SER A 117 5.12 -5.55 -0.45
N GLN A 118 6.04 -4.91 0.28
CA GLN A 118 5.77 -4.34 1.60
C GLN A 118 4.56 -3.38 1.61
N GLY A 119 4.34 -2.64 0.53
CA GLY A 119 3.18 -1.76 0.37
C GLY A 119 1.83 -2.50 0.44
N VAL A 120 1.77 -3.79 0.13
CA VAL A 120 0.56 -4.61 0.29
C VAL A 120 0.19 -4.70 1.78
N SER A 121 1.12 -5.15 2.61
CA SER A 121 0.88 -5.29 4.05
C SER A 121 0.50 -3.95 4.70
N THR A 122 1.16 -2.87 4.28
CA THR A 122 0.89 -1.50 4.73
C THR A 122 -0.53 -1.06 4.36
N LEU A 123 -0.91 -1.27 3.09
CA LEU A 123 -2.23 -0.95 2.58
C LEU A 123 -3.34 -1.68 3.34
N PHE A 124 -3.18 -2.99 3.49
CA PHE A 124 -4.22 -3.80 4.11
C PHE A 124 -4.43 -3.47 5.59
N ARG A 125 -3.37 -3.16 6.35
CA ARG A 125 -3.52 -2.72 7.74
C ARG A 125 -4.29 -1.41 7.84
N TRP A 126 -3.90 -0.40 7.04
CA TRP A 126 -4.63 0.87 7.02
C TRP A 126 -6.09 0.70 6.58
N ALA A 127 -6.32 0.00 5.47
CA ALA A 127 -7.66 -0.18 4.92
C ALA A 127 -8.58 -0.93 5.89
N ASN A 128 -8.08 -1.99 6.53
CA ASN A 128 -8.85 -2.81 7.47
C ASN A 128 -9.13 -2.10 8.80
N GLU A 129 -8.25 -1.18 9.23
CA GLU A 129 -8.44 -0.42 10.46
C GLU A 129 -9.34 0.81 10.26
N LYS A 130 -9.14 1.55 9.17
CA LYS A 130 -9.82 2.84 8.94
C LYS A 130 -11.06 2.74 8.06
N LEU A 131 -11.23 1.64 7.32
CA LEU A 131 -12.39 1.37 6.45
C LEU A 131 -12.74 2.52 5.50
N PRO A 132 -11.77 3.10 4.79
CA PRO A 132 -12.07 4.15 3.82
C PRO A 132 -12.94 3.59 2.68
N PRO A 133 -13.71 4.42 1.96
CA PRO A 133 -14.60 3.97 0.88
C PRO A 133 -13.79 3.60 -0.38
N ILE A 134 -13.07 2.49 -0.33
CA ILE A 134 -12.27 1.96 -1.43
C ILE A 134 -13.17 1.25 -2.43
N HIS A 135 -12.98 1.55 -3.73
CA HIS A 135 -13.71 0.89 -4.81
C HIS A 135 -13.01 -0.37 -5.32
N GLN A 136 -11.68 -0.44 -5.19
CA GLN A 136 -10.89 -1.62 -5.56
C GLN A 136 -9.56 -1.63 -4.84
N ILE A 137 -9.13 -2.83 -4.41
CA ILE A 137 -7.77 -3.10 -3.93
C ILE A 137 -7.03 -3.96 -4.94
N ILE A 138 -5.79 -3.57 -5.26
CA ILE A 138 -4.85 -4.33 -6.07
C ILE A 138 -3.63 -4.65 -5.21
N SER A 139 -3.43 -5.93 -4.96
CA SER A 139 -2.26 -6.49 -4.27
C SER A 139 -1.29 -7.05 -5.31
N TRP A 140 -0.05 -6.58 -5.32
CA TRP A 140 0.96 -7.05 -6.28
C TRP A 140 2.23 -7.49 -5.56
N ALA A 141 2.61 -8.76 -5.76
CA ALA A 141 3.83 -9.37 -5.21
C ALA A 141 4.02 -9.05 -3.71
N GLY A 142 2.99 -9.25 -2.91
CA GLY A 142 3.01 -8.97 -1.48
C GLY A 142 2.07 -9.87 -0.70
N SER A 143 2.24 -9.89 0.63
CA SER A 143 1.44 -10.71 1.53
C SER A 143 0.46 -9.87 2.33
N ILE A 144 -0.76 -10.38 2.49
CA ILE A 144 -1.75 -9.80 3.40
C ILE A 144 -1.39 -10.28 4.82
N PRO A 145 -1.26 -9.38 5.82
CA PRO A 145 -0.90 -9.77 7.17
C PRO A 145 -1.93 -10.70 7.81
N LYS A 146 -1.44 -11.66 8.59
CA LYS A 146 -2.31 -12.64 9.25
C LYS A 146 -3.32 -11.97 10.18
N GLU A 147 -2.88 -10.97 10.95
CA GLU A 147 -3.74 -10.21 11.85
C GLU A 147 -4.89 -9.49 11.13
N VAL A 148 -4.70 -9.11 9.86
CA VAL A 148 -5.77 -8.56 9.02
C VAL A 148 -6.70 -9.66 8.56
N LEU A 149 -6.17 -10.80 8.11
CA LEU A 149 -6.96 -11.95 7.65
C LEU A 149 -7.82 -12.56 8.77
N ASP A 150 -7.32 -12.57 10.00
CA ASP A 150 -8.05 -13.07 11.17
C ASP A 150 -9.23 -12.16 11.55
N ASN A 151 -9.17 -10.87 11.20
CA ASN A 151 -10.20 -9.86 11.48
C ASN A 151 -10.57 -9.07 10.21
N TYR A 152 -10.78 -9.75 9.10
CA TYR A 152 -11.01 -9.15 7.79
C TYR A 152 -12.34 -8.41 7.73
N GLN A 153 -12.32 -7.14 7.30
CA GLN A 153 -13.49 -6.25 7.24
C GLN A 153 -13.72 -5.66 5.83
N LEU A 154 -12.97 -6.14 4.83
CA LEU A 154 -12.96 -5.56 3.48
C LEU A 154 -13.72 -6.42 2.45
N ASP A 155 -14.67 -7.28 2.90
CA ASP A 155 -15.37 -8.26 2.06
C ASP A 155 -16.16 -7.63 0.89
N SER A 156 -16.63 -6.41 1.07
CA SER A 156 -17.38 -5.69 0.04
C SER A 156 -16.51 -5.05 -1.03
N ILE A 157 -15.19 -5.04 -0.83
CA ILE A 157 -14.25 -4.37 -1.72
C ILE A 157 -13.68 -5.37 -2.73
N PRO A 158 -13.83 -5.17 -4.06
CA PRO A 158 -13.20 -6.00 -5.07
C PRO A 158 -11.69 -6.06 -4.88
N LEU A 159 -11.15 -7.28 -4.68
CA LEU A 159 -9.74 -7.54 -4.44
C LEU A 159 -9.15 -8.32 -5.62
N LYS A 160 -8.06 -7.79 -6.18
CA LYS A 160 -7.22 -8.47 -7.17
C LYS A 160 -5.83 -8.73 -6.60
N ILE A 161 -5.38 -9.97 -6.69
CA ILE A 161 -4.07 -10.42 -6.20
C ILE A 161 -3.23 -10.87 -7.38
N TYR A 162 -2.11 -10.18 -7.62
CA TYR A 162 -1.13 -10.52 -8.63
C TYR A 162 0.12 -11.08 -7.97
N TYR A 163 0.60 -12.25 -8.41
CA TYR A 163 1.77 -12.90 -7.83
C TYR A 163 2.63 -13.58 -8.90
N GLY A 164 3.95 -13.51 -8.71
CA GLY A 164 4.91 -14.17 -9.58
C GLY A 164 5.13 -15.63 -9.15
N ASN A 165 5.23 -16.55 -10.12
CA ASN A 165 5.52 -17.96 -9.82
C ASN A 165 7.04 -18.23 -9.65
N GLU A 166 7.88 -17.27 -10.00
CA GLU A 166 9.34 -17.31 -9.86
C GLU A 166 9.86 -16.21 -8.91
N ASP A 167 8.99 -15.66 -8.03
CA ASP A 167 9.38 -14.60 -7.09
C ASP A 167 10.32 -15.17 -6.00
N PRO A 168 11.60 -14.72 -5.92
CA PRO A 168 12.56 -15.25 -4.95
C PRO A 168 12.26 -14.82 -3.50
N LEU A 169 11.45 -13.80 -3.30
CA LEU A 169 11.14 -13.23 -1.98
C LEU A 169 9.84 -13.78 -1.40
N ILE A 170 8.92 -14.21 -2.26
CA ILE A 170 7.62 -14.76 -1.85
C ILE A 170 7.45 -16.14 -2.49
N PRO A 171 7.85 -17.21 -1.78
CA PRO A 171 7.70 -18.57 -2.30
C PRO A 171 6.25 -18.87 -2.72
N LEU A 172 6.08 -19.47 -3.88
CA LEU A 172 4.77 -19.81 -4.46
C LEU A 172 3.88 -20.60 -3.48
N GLU A 173 4.50 -21.47 -2.68
CA GLU A 173 3.80 -22.23 -1.63
C GLU A 173 3.12 -21.29 -0.61
N ASN A 174 3.79 -20.22 -0.18
CA ASN A 174 3.22 -19.25 0.75
C ASN A 174 2.04 -18.51 0.13
N VAL A 175 2.12 -18.23 -1.17
CA VAL A 175 1.00 -17.61 -1.92
C VAL A 175 -0.20 -18.58 -1.94
N HIS A 176 0.03 -19.86 -2.28
CA HIS A 176 -1.04 -20.85 -2.31
C HIS A 176 -1.67 -21.05 -0.91
N GLN A 177 -0.87 -21.06 0.16
CA GLN A 177 -1.39 -21.12 1.53
C GLN A 177 -2.28 -19.90 1.85
N LEU A 178 -1.86 -18.71 1.48
CA LEU A 178 -2.66 -17.49 1.63
C LEU A 178 -3.99 -17.58 0.87
N LEU A 179 -3.95 -17.95 -0.42
CA LEU A 179 -5.15 -18.04 -1.25
C LEU A 179 -6.12 -19.11 -0.74
N ASN A 180 -5.61 -20.26 -0.25
CA ASN A 180 -6.43 -21.31 0.35
C ASN A 180 -7.07 -20.84 1.65
N PHE A 181 -6.30 -20.20 2.54
CA PHE A 181 -6.83 -19.61 3.77
C PHE A 181 -7.96 -18.61 3.49
N MET A 182 -7.78 -17.74 2.48
CA MET A 182 -8.83 -16.78 2.08
C MET A 182 -10.08 -17.47 1.57
N ARG A 183 -9.95 -18.58 0.78
CA ARG A 183 -11.10 -19.38 0.34
C ARG A 183 -11.84 -20.03 1.50
N GLU A 184 -11.11 -20.61 2.46
CA GLU A 184 -11.68 -21.22 3.69
C GLU A 184 -12.46 -20.20 4.53
N LYS A 185 -11.98 -18.94 4.56
CA LYS A 185 -12.64 -17.82 5.25
C LYS A 185 -13.76 -17.16 4.41
N ASN A 186 -14.02 -17.63 3.20
CA ASN A 186 -14.96 -17.01 2.24
C ASN A 186 -14.64 -15.54 1.92
N ILE A 187 -13.37 -15.12 1.98
CA ILE A 187 -12.94 -13.79 1.58
C ILE A 187 -12.94 -13.73 0.05
N PRO A 188 -13.68 -12.81 -0.58
CA PRO A 188 -13.77 -12.74 -2.03
C PRO A 188 -12.52 -12.11 -2.65
N PHE A 189 -11.94 -12.77 -3.67
CA PHE A 189 -10.80 -12.23 -4.44
C PHE A 189 -10.73 -12.84 -5.85
N GLN A 190 -10.00 -12.15 -6.72
CA GLN A 190 -9.51 -12.68 -7.99
C GLN A 190 -7.98 -12.78 -7.92
N SER A 191 -7.40 -13.87 -8.39
CA SER A 191 -5.94 -14.06 -8.40
C SER A 191 -5.41 -14.25 -9.80
N PHE A 192 -4.22 -13.68 -10.06
CA PHE A 192 -3.55 -13.67 -11.34
C PHE A 192 -2.07 -14.01 -11.15
N GLU A 193 -1.67 -15.13 -11.75
CA GLU A 193 -0.29 -15.58 -11.75
C GLU A 193 0.46 -14.98 -12.96
N TYR A 194 1.72 -14.58 -12.75
CA TYR A 194 2.61 -14.15 -13.83
C TYR A 194 4.03 -14.72 -13.62
N LYS A 195 4.82 -14.72 -14.71
CA LYS A 195 6.24 -15.09 -14.66
C LYS A 195 7.10 -13.93 -14.19
#